data_3e0642346aa7fcf1e35816f876aa7dea
#
_entry.id   3e0642346aa7fcf1e35816f876aa7dea
#
_cell.length_a   1.000
_cell.length_b   1.000
_cell.length_c   1.000
_cell.angle_alpha   90.00
_cell.angle_beta   90.00
_cell.angle_gamma   90.00
#
_symmetry.space_group_name_H-M   'P 1'
#
loop_
_entity.id
_entity.type
_entity.pdbx_description
1 polymer ?
#
loop_
_entity_poly.entity_id
_entity_poly.type
_entity_poly.pdbx_seq_one_letter_code
_entity_poly.pdbx_strand_id
1 'polypeptide(L)'
;MIDKNELIFGTRAVIEAIEAGKDIDKILIKRSLQNELSRELFEALKGQLIPVQRVPIEKLNRLTTKNHQGVIAFTSAVTYQRVEDLVPMLYEEGKNPLFVMLDGVTDVRNFGAIARTCECAGVNAIIIPTHDSVSVNADAMKTSAGALHTLPVCREPNIGNAIKYLKNCGFRVVAATEKAKYTYTKANLTDPTCIVMGAEDKGIPAEHLALCDEWISIPQFGHIQSLNVSVAAGVLIYEAVRQREEI
;
A
#
# COMPACT_ATOMS: atom_id res chain seq x y z
N MET A 1 9.45 1.55 -19.04
CA MET A 1 8.94 0.68 -20.15
C MET A 1 8.29 -0.49 -19.43
N ILE A 2 6.96 -0.73 -19.60
CA ILE A 2 6.27 -1.86 -18.91
C ILE A 2 6.83 -3.16 -19.48
N ASP A 3 7.27 -4.06 -18.62
CA ASP A 3 7.70 -5.40 -19.04
C ASP A 3 6.47 -6.14 -19.60
N LYS A 4 6.59 -6.65 -20.82
CA LYS A 4 5.49 -7.39 -21.48
C LYS A 4 5.10 -8.67 -20.74
N ASN A 5 5.96 -9.17 -19.86
CA ASN A 5 5.72 -10.34 -19.03
C ASN A 5 4.81 -10.04 -17.82
N GLU A 6 4.61 -8.77 -17.48
CA GLU A 6 3.74 -8.32 -16.39
C GLU A 6 2.27 -8.13 -16.81
N LEU A 7 1.94 -8.38 -18.08
CA LEU A 7 0.60 -8.16 -18.63
C LEU A 7 -0.10 -9.47 -19.00
N ILE A 8 -1.31 -9.64 -18.47
CA ILE A 8 -2.28 -10.63 -18.94
C ILE A 8 -3.35 -9.87 -19.74
N PHE A 9 -3.64 -10.30 -20.97
CA PHE A 9 -4.59 -9.61 -21.84
C PHE A 9 -5.59 -10.57 -22.47
N GLY A 10 -6.81 -10.08 -22.66
CA GLY A 10 -7.96 -10.87 -23.09
C GLY A 10 -8.82 -11.33 -21.90
N THR A 11 -10.15 -11.23 -22.07
CA THR A 11 -11.09 -11.44 -20.95
C THR A 11 -10.98 -12.84 -20.36
N ARG A 12 -10.92 -13.88 -21.20
CA ARG A 12 -10.80 -15.27 -20.74
C ARG A 12 -9.50 -15.53 -19.99
N ALA A 13 -8.36 -15.07 -20.51
CA ALA A 13 -7.06 -15.25 -19.86
C ALA A 13 -6.98 -14.54 -18.48
N VAL A 14 -7.65 -13.38 -18.34
CA VAL A 14 -7.72 -12.67 -17.05
C VAL A 14 -8.60 -13.43 -16.05
N ILE A 15 -9.74 -13.98 -16.49
CA ILE A 15 -10.60 -14.84 -15.65
C ILE A 15 -9.81 -16.05 -15.14
N GLU A 16 -9.16 -16.78 -16.04
CA GLU A 16 -8.35 -17.95 -15.70
C GLU A 16 -7.21 -17.61 -14.74
N ALA A 17 -6.60 -16.42 -14.87
CA ALA A 17 -5.56 -15.97 -13.98
C ALA A 17 -6.11 -15.68 -12.55
N ILE A 18 -7.30 -15.08 -12.44
CA ILE A 18 -7.97 -14.83 -11.15
C ILE A 18 -8.33 -16.17 -10.49
N GLU A 19 -8.95 -17.09 -11.23
CA GLU A 19 -9.36 -18.41 -10.74
C GLU A 19 -8.15 -19.29 -10.34
N ALA A 20 -7.01 -19.11 -11.02
CA ALA A 20 -5.76 -19.77 -10.67
C ALA A 20 -5.05 -19.12 -9.47
N GLY A 21 -5.62 -18.08 -8.83
CA GLY A 21 -5.04 -17.41 -7.68
C GLY A 21 -3.77 -16.61 -8.00
N LYS A 22 -3.60 -16.14 -9.26
CA LYS A 22 -2.45 -15.27 -9.57
C LYS A 22 -2.57 -13.93 -8.91
N ASP A 23 -1.44 -13.45 -8.38
CA ASP A 23 -1.35 -12.11 -7.81
C ASP A 23 -1.54 -11.05 -8.90
N ILE A 24 -2.65 -10.32 -8.82
CA ILE A 24 -3.01 -9.25 -9.76
C ILE A 24 -2.96 -7.91 -9.05
N ASP A 25 -2.18 -7.00 -9.63
CA ASP A 25 -2.05 -5.65 -9.11
C ASP A 25 -3.29 -4.79 -9.44
N LYS A 26 -3.73 -4.81 -10.70
CA LYS A 26 -4.93 -4.11 -11.16
C LYS A 26 -5.43 -4.64 -12.48
N ILE A 27 -6.68 -4.34 -12.80
CA ILE A 27 -7.29 -4.67 -14.09
C ILE A 27 -7.81 -3.39 -14.76
N LEU A 28 -7.43 -3.17 -16.01
CA LEU A 28 -8.01 -2.14 -16.86
C LEU A 28 -9.04 -2.77 -17.78
N ILE A 29 -10.24 -2.19 -17.82
CA ILE A 29 -11.31 -2.62 -18.70
C ILE A 29 -11.81 -1.46 -19.57
N LYS A 30 -12.17 -1.76 -20.82
CA LYS A 30 -12.80 -0.81 -21.74
C LYS A 30 -14.12 -0.29 -21.13
N ARG A 31 -14.36 1.04 -21.17
CA ARG A 31 -15.58 1.66 -20.62
C ARG A 31 -16.88 1.03 -21.11
N SER A 32 -16.96 0.66 -22.40
CA SER A 32 -18.13 0.08 -23.06
C SER A 32 -18.14 -1.44 -23.09
N LEU A 33 -17.35 -2.12 -22.25
CA LEU A 33 -17.31 -3.57 -22.19
C LEU A 33 -18.62 -4.09 -21.59
N GLN A 34 -19.47 -4.72 -22.43
CA GLN A 34 -20.76 -5.29 -22.04
C GLN A 34 -21.00 -6.54 -22.91
N ASN A 35 -20.48 -7.66 -22.48
CA ASN A 35 -20.71 -8.96 -23.12
C ASN A 35 -20.81 -10.05 -22.03
N GLU A 36 -21.12 -11.28 -22.41
CA GLU A 36 -21.25 -12.41 -21.51
C GLU A 36 -19.96 -12.66 -20.70
N LEU A 37 -18.80 -12.66 -21.37
CA LEU A 37 -17.49 -12.80 -20.74
C LEU A 37 -17.20 -11.68 -19.71
N SER A 38 -17.75 -10.49 -19.90
CA SER A 38 -17.58 -9.43 -18.90
C SER A 38 -18.35 -9.70 -17.61
N ARG A 39 -19.50 -10.39 -17.70
CA ARG A 39 -20.24 -10.83 -16.51
C ARG A 39 -19.47 -11.91 -15.76
N GLU A 40 -18.93 -12.91 -16.49
CA GLU A 40 -18.05 -13.94 -15.88
C GLU A 40 -16.84 -13.30 -15.18
N LEU A 41 -16.20 -12.29 -15.79
CA LEU A 41 -15.10 -11.56 -15.19
C LEU A 41 -15.51 -10.89 -13.86
N PHE A 42 -16.67 -10.22 -13.82
CA PHE A 42 -17.15 -9.59 -12.60
C PHE A 42 -17.56 -10.60 -11.52
N GLU A 43 -18.06 -11.78 -11.91
CA GLU A 43 -18.29 -12.88 -10.96
C GLU A 43 -16.96 -13.40 -10.37
N ALA A 44 -15.93 -13.62 -11.18
CA ALA A 44 -14.60 -14.05 -10.71
C ALA A 44 -13.94 -13.01 -9.79
N LEU A 45 -14.27 -11.74 -9.95
CA LEU A 45 -13.76 -10.64 -9.12
C LEU A 45 -14.49 -10.50 -7.76
N LYS A 46 -15.60 -11.17 -7.54
CA LYS A 46 -16.33 -11.09 -6.27
C LYS A 46 -15.46 -11.60 -5.12
N GLY A 47 -15.33 -10.79 -4.08
CA GLY A 47 -14.49 -11.11 -2.92
C GLY A 47 -12.99 -10.89 -3.11
N GLN A 48 -12.55 -10.52 -4.32
CA GLN A 48 -11.15 -10.21 -4.60
C GLN A 48 -10.85 -8.72 -4.33
N LEU A 49 -9.67 -8.43 -3.78
CA LEU A 49 -9.17 -7.06 -3.56
C LEU A 49 -8.40 -6.50 -4.77
N ILE A 50 -8.87 -6.81 -5.97
CA ILE A 50 -8.23 -6.39 -7.21
C ILE A 50 -8.91 -5.11 -7.71
N PRO A 51 -8.18 -3.97 -7.80
CA PRO A 51 -8.74 -2.73 -8.34
C PRO A 51 -9.05 -2.87 -9.82
N VAL A 52 -10.28 -2.47 -10.19
CA VAL A 52 -10.74 -2.46 -11.59
C VAL A 52 -10.95 -1.03 -12.05
N GLN A 53 -10.23 -0.61 -13.08
CA GLN A 53 -10.34 0.72 -13.67
C GLN A 53 -10.97 0.69 -15.06
N ARG A 54 -12.06 1.44 -15.25
CA ARG A 54 -12.67 1.63 -16.57
C ARG A 54 -11.93 2.72 -17.35
N VAL A 55 -11.40 2.36 -18.53
CA VAL A 55 -10.55 3.25 -19.34
C VAL A 55 -11.04 3.32 -20.80
N PRO A 56 -10.68 4.40 -21.54
CA PRO A 56 -10.84 4.45 -22.99
C PRO A 56 -10.03 3.33 -23.68
N ILE A 57 -10.51 2.85 -24.83
CA ILE A 57 -9.85 1.77 -25.58
C ILE A 57 -8.43 2.17 -26.01
N GLU A 58 -8.19 3.44 -26.29
CA GLU A 58 -6.90 4.00 -26.71
C GLU A 58 -5.83 3.78 -25.64
N LYS A 59 -6.21 3.81 -24.35
CA LYS A 59 -5.29 3.52 -23.25
C LYS A 59 -4.85 2.06 -23.26
N LEU A 60 -5.76 1.14 -23.56
CA LEU A 60 -5.44 -0.30 -23.70
C LEU A 60 -4.54 -0.55 -24.91
N ASN A 61 -4.87 0.05 -26.06
CA ASN A 61 -4.10 -0.08 -27.31
C ASN A 61 -2.66 0.44 -27.19
N ARG A 62 -2.40 1.40 -26.29
CA ARG A 62 -1.04 1.89 -26.01
C ARG A 62 -0.20 0.92 -25.18
N LEU A 63 -0.84 0.06 -24.40
CA LEU A 63 -0.17 -0.92 -23.54
C LEU A 63 0.27 -2.16 -24.33
N THR A 64 -0.56 -2.59 -25.29
CA THR A 64 -0.27 -3.75 -26.12
C THR A 64 -0.95 -3.65 -27.49
N THR A 65 -0.29 -4.14 -28.51
CA THR A 65 -0.84 -4.32 -29.88
C THR A 65 -1.54 -5.67 -30.06
N LYS A 66 -1.47 -6.55 -29.04
CA LYS A 66 -2.10 -7.86 -29.07
C LYS A 66 -3.61 -7.72 -28.84
N ASN A 67 -4.38 -8.75 -29.26
CA ASN A 67 -5.82 -8.77 -29.07
C ASN A 67 -6.18 -8.88 -27.57
N HIS A 68 -6.41 -7.75 -26.92
CA HIS A 68 -6.76 -7.69 -25.50
C HIS A 68 -8.26 -7.76 -25.20
N GLN A 69 -9.12 -7.78 -26.22
CA GLN A 69 -10.59 -7.91 -26.08
C GLN A 69 -11.22 -6.89 -25.11
N GLY A 70 -10.57 -5.78 -24.85
CA GLY A 70 -11.01 -4.73 -23.93
C GLY A 70 -10.63 -4.96 -22.47
N VAL A 71 -9.77 -5.94 -22.14
CA VAL A 71 -9.33 -6.26 -20.78
C VAL A 71 -7.83 -6.49 -20.76
N ILE A 72 -7.15 -5.85 -19.81
CA ILE A 72 -5.72 -6.05 -19.49
C ILE A 72 -5.58 -6.09 -17.97
N ALA A 73 -4.96 -7.12 -17.44
CA ALA A 73 -4.53 -7.20 -16.04
C ALA A 73 -3.03 -7.01 -15.94
N PHE A 74 -2.62 -6.36 -14.86
CA PHE A 74 -1.21 -6.24 -14.44
C PHE A 74 -0.98 -7.25 -13.32
N THR A 75 0.05 -8.06 -13.45
CA THR A 75 0.45 -8.96 -12.38
C THR A 75 1.16 -8.18 -11.27
N SER A 76 0.98 -8.61 -10.03
CA SER A 76 1.75 -8.09 -8.90
C SER A 76 3.07 -8.84 -8.76
N ALA A 77 4.09 -8.16 -8.28
CA ALA A 77 5.37 -8.79 -7.91
C ALA A 77 5.35 -9.38 -6.49
N VAL A 78 4.29 -9.13 -5.73
CA VAL A 78 4.10 -9.63 -4.36
C VAL A 78 2.70 -10.20 -4.18
N THR A 79 2.54 -11.14 -3.25
CA THR A 79 1.24 -11.58 -2.76
C THR A 79 0.74 -10.60 -1.72
N TYR A 80 -0.40 -9.96 -1.98
CA TYR A 80 -1.01 -9.04 -1.03
C TYR A 80 -1.68 -9.80 0.11
N GLN A 81 -1.51 -9.28 1.32
CA GLN A 81 -2.15 -9.79 2.53
C GLN A 81 -3.24 -8.84 3.04
N ARG A 82 -3.94 -9.25 4.09
CA ARG A 82 -4.90 -8.44 4.84
C ARG A 82 -4.38 -8.23 6.25
N VAL A 83 -4.67 -7.05 6.82
CA VAL A 83 -4.31 -6.78 8.23
C VAL A 83 -5.02 -7.74 9.18
N GLU A 84 -6.24 -8.17 8.84
CA GLU A 84 -7.03 -9.11 9.63
C GLU A 84 -6.39 -10.50 9.73
N ASP A 85 -5.61 -10.90 8.73
CA ASP A 85 -4.92 -12.19 8.72
C ASP A 85 -3.55 -12.08 9.40
N LEU A 86 -2.84 -10.98 9.18
CA LEU A 86 -1.47 -10.80 9.63
C LEU A 86 -1.37 -10.49 11.14
N VAL A 87 -2.25 -9.63 11.67
CA VAL A 87 -2.18 -9.19 13.07
C VAL A 87 -2.30 -10.33 14.06
N PRO A 88 -3.27 -11.26 13.95
CA PRO A 88 -3.35 -12.42 14.86
C PRO A 88 -2.09 -13.27 14.83
N MET A 89 -1.54 -13.55 13.66
CA MET A 89 -0.33 -14.34 13.48
C MET A 89 0.87 -13.71 14.20
N LEU A 90 1.06 -12.38 14.08
CA LEU A 90 2.15 -11.69 14.76
C LEU A 90 2.01 -11.72 16.29
N TYR A 91 0.79 -11.63 16.81
CA TYR A 91 0.53 -11.75 18.25
C TYR A 91 0.74 -13.18 18.76
N GLU A 92 0.35 -14.20 18.00
CA GLU A 92 0.63 -15.62 18.33
C GLU A 92 2.14 -15.90 18.38
N GLU A 93 2.92 -15.20 17.54
CA GLU A 93 4.39 -15.25 17.58
C GLU A 93 5.00 -14.43 18.73
N GLY A 94 4.20 -13.77 19.56
CA GLY A 94 4.66 -12.95 20.69
C GLY A 94 5.35 -11.66 20.26
N LYS A 95 5.12 -11.18 19.01
CA LYS A 95 5.72 -9.95 18.50
C LYS A 95 5.02 -8.69 19.02
N ASN A 96 5.78 -7.62 19.06
CA ASN A 96 5.30 -6.25 19.27
C ASN A 96 5.30 -5.50 17.92
N PRO A 97 4.20 -5.55 17.13
CA PRO A 97 4.25 -5.15 15.73
C PRO A 97 4.49 -3.66 15.53
N LEU A 98 5.26 -3.34 14.48
CA LEU A 98 5.38 -2.00 13.90
C LEU A 98 4.90 -2.05 12.45
N PHE A 99 3.89 -1.25 12.11
CA PHE A 99 3.35 -1.12 10.77
C PHE A 99 3.56 0.28 10.22
N VAL A 100 3.68 0.39 8.90
CA VAL A 100 3.68 1.66 8.16
C VAL A 100 2.52 1.66 7.20
N MET A 101 1.60 2.61 7.34
CA MET A 101 0.45 2.79 6.46
C MET A 101 0.71 3.96 5.52
N LEU A 102 0.60 3.71 4.21
CA LEU A 102 0.86 4.68 3.15
C LEU A 102 -0.45 5.10 2.49
N ASP A 103 -1.05 6.16 2.98
CA ASP A 103 -2.35 6.66 2.54
C ASP A 103 -2.19 7.64 1.37
N GLY A 104 -2.31 7.12 0.14
CA GLY A 104 -2.22 7.92 -1.08
C GLY A 104 -0.79 8.11 -1.62
N VAL A 105 0.19 7.35 -1.16
CA VAL A 105 1.53 7.34 -1.76
C VAL A 105 1.50 6.54 -3.05
N THR A 106 1.70 7.20 -4.19
CA THR A 106 1.58 6.60 -5.54
C THR A 106 2.90 6.49 -6.29
N ASP A 107 3.94 7.19 -5.85
CA ASP A 107 5.26 7.12 -6.47
C ASP A 107 5.99 5.84 -6.10
N VAL A 108 6.39 5.06 -7.13
CA VAL A 108 7.05 3.75 -6.97
C VAL A 108 8.42 3.87 -6.31
N ARG A 109 9.15 4.98 -6.55
CA ARG A 109 10.48 5.19 -5.98
C ARG A 109 10.39 5.48 -4.50
N ASN A 110 9.45 6.34 -4.10
CA ASN A 110 9.19 6.62 -2.69
C ASN A 110 8.75 5.36 -1.97
N PHE A 111 7.80 4.61 -2.53
CA PHE A 111 7.36 3.34 -1.97
C PHE A 111 8.52 2.34 -1.81
N GLY A 112 9.34 2.15 -2.84
CA GLY A 112 10.49 1.25 -2.77
C GLY A 112 11.52 1.67 -1.72
N ALA A 113 11.80 2.97 -1.60
CA ALA A 113 12.70 3.50 -0.58
C ALA A 113 12.13 3.29 0.84
N ILE A 114 10.83 3.51 1.03
CA ILE A 114 10.14 3.24 2.30
C ILE A 114 10.19 1.73 2.61
N ALA A 115 9.89 0.87 1.65
CA ALA A 115 9.91 -0.57 1.84
C ALA A 115 11.30 -1.08 2.26
N ARG A 116 12.36 -0.55 1.62
CA ARG A 116 13.75 -0.85 2.01
C ARG A 116 14.03 -0.41 3.44
N THR A 117 13.62 0.78 3.83
CA THR A 117 13.79 1.30 5.21
C THR A 117 13.00 0.45 6.21
N CYS A 118 11.77 0.07 5.87
CA CYS A 118 10.92 -0.79 6.69
C CYS A 118 11.58 -2.14 6.97
N GLU A 119 12.11 -2.78 5.94
CA GLU A 119 12.79 -4.08 6.08
C GLU A 119 14.02 -3.95 6.96
N CYS A 120 14.90 -2.98 6.70
CA CYS A 120 16.10 -2.73 7.51
C CYS A 120 15.78 -2.43 8.99
N ALA A 121 14.63 -1.84 9.28
CA ALA A 121 14.19 -1.47 10.62
C ALA A 121 13.34 -2.55 11.32
N GLY A 122 13.09 -3.69 10.67
CA GLY A 122 12.27 -4.75 11.24
C GLY A 122 10.76 -4.41 11.33
N VAL A 123 10.26 -3.50 10.48
CA VAL A 123 8.82 -3.25 10.33
C VAL A 123 8.13 -4.53 9.84
N ASN A 124 6.99 -4.87 10.45
CA ASN A 124 6.32 -6.13 10.18
C ASN A 124 5.42 -6.11 8.96
N ALA A 125 4.90 -4.94 8.54
CA ALA A 125 4.14 -4.79 7.30
C ALA A 125 4.06 -3.35 6.83
N ILE A 126 3.84 -3.19 5.49
CA ILE A 126 3.35 -1.95 4.89
C ILE A 126 1.87 -2.15 4.55
N ILE A 127 1.05 -1.14 4.84
CA ILE A 127 -0.38 -1.11 4.51
C ILE A 127 -0.60 -0.06 3.42
N ILE A 128 -1.28 -0.46 2.34
CA ILE A 128 -1.63 0.42 1.23
C ILE A 128 -3.12 0.31 0.90
N PRO A 129 -3.76 1.38 0.39
CA PRO A 129 -5.13 1.29 -0.10
C PRO A 129 -5.22 0.53 -1.43
N THR A 130 -6.41 -0.01 -1.73
CA THR A 130 -6.71 -0.64 -3.03
C THR A 130 -6.72 0.38 -4.17
N HIS A 131 -7.12 1.63 -3.88
CA HIS A 131 -7.18 2.73 -4.86
C HIS A 131 -6.22 3.85 -4.47
N ASP A 132 -5.83 4.67 -5.44
CA ASP A 132 -4.92 5.80 -5.24
C ASP A 132 -3.61 5.39 -4.52
N SER A 133 -3.07 4.27 -4.95
CA SER A 133 -1.89 3.62 -4.38
C SER A 133 -0.86 3.27 -5.44
N VAL A 134 0.30 2.90 -4.98
CA VAL A 134 1.39 2.40 -5.82
C VAL A 134 1.03 1.03 -6.43
N SER A 135 1.54 0.78 -7.65
CA SER A 135 1.59 -0.57 -8.22
C SER A 135 2.88 -1.27 -7.77
N VAL A 136 2.74 -2.42 -7.11
CA VAL A 136 3.92 -3.20 -6.67
C VAL A 136 4.37 -4.10 -7.83
N ASN A 137 5.24 -3.55 -8.65
CA ASN A 137 5.77 -4.15 -9.87
C ASN A 137 7.30 -4.35 -9.80
N ALA A 138 7.95 -4.75 -10.89
CA ALA A 138 9.40 -4.95 -10.96
C ALA A 138 10.20 -3.69 -10.59
N ASP A 139 9.70 -2.48 -10.90
CA ASP A 139 10.36 -1.23 -10.51
C ASP A 139 10.31 -1.03 -8.99
N ALA A 140 9.20 -1.39 -8.33
CA ALA A 140 9.10 -1.39 -6.87
C ALA A 140 10.07 -2.39 -6.24
N MET A 141 10.15 -3.60 -6.79
CA MET A 141 11.11 -4.63 -6.35
C MET A 141 12.55 -4.15 -6.46
N LYS A 142 12.91 -3.51 -7.57
CA LYS A 142 14.25 -2.96 -7.81
C LYS A 142 14.58 -1.81 -6.84
N THR A 143 13.66 -0.86 -6.66
CA THR A 143 13.87 0.31 -5.80
C THR A 143 13.90 -0.05 -4.32
N SER A 144 13.19 -1.10 -3.91
CA SER A 144 13.27 -1.66 -2.56
C SER A 144 14.53 -2.48 -2.29
N ALA A 145 15.41 -2.66 -3.29
CA ALA A 145 16.61 -3.53 -3.20
C ALA A 145 16.27 -4.95 -2.72
N GLY A 146 15.09 -5.47 -3.07
CA GLY A 146 14.63 -6.81 -2.72
C GLY A 146 13.86 -6.91 -1.40
N ALA A 147 13.71 -5.84 -0.63
CA ALA A 147 12.98 -5.84 0.63
C ALA A 147 11.55 -6.40 0.52
N LEU A 148 10.89 -6.14 -0.61
CA LEU A 148 9.53 -6.63 -0.88
C LEU A 148 9.42 -8.14 -1.11
N HIS A 149 10.52 -8.89 -1.14
CA HIS A 149 10.48 -10.37 -1.12
C HIS A 149 10.11 -10.92 0.26
N THR A 150 10.40 -10.18 1.33
CA THR A 150 10.22 -10.63 2.71
C THR A 150 9.24 -9.78 3.49
N LEU A 151 9.15 -8.49 3.17
CA LEU A 151 8.27 -7.54 3.85
C LEU A 151 6.82 -7.69 3.37
N PRO A 152 5.88 -8.09 4.25
CA PRO A 152 4.46 -8.17 3.91
C PRO A 152 3.88 -6.83 3.44
N VAL A 153 3.07 -6.87 2.38
CA VAL A 153 2.29 -5.72 1.90
C VAL A 153 0.81 -6.05 2.06
N CYS A 154 0.15 -5.37 3.00
CA CYS A 154 -1.28 -5.47 3.20
C CYS A 154 -2.01 -4.47 2.28
N ARG A 155 -3.00 -4.96 1.53
CA ARG A 155 -3.84 -4.12 0.67
C ARG A 155 -5.24 -4.03 1.24
N GLU A 156 -5.68 -2.81 1.57
CA GLU A 156 -6.94 -2.58 2.25
C GLU A 156 -7.94 -1.80 1.39
N PRO A 157 -9.19 -2.26 1.29
CA PRO A 157 -10.22 -1.57 0.49
C PRO A 157 -10.66 -0.24 1.11
N ASN A 158 -10.50 -0.10 2.42
CA ASN A 158 -10.86 1.08 3.18
C ASN A 158 -9.86 1.32 4.31
N ILE A 159 -9.07 2.37 4.17
CA ILE A 159 -8.05 2.76 5.16
C ILE A 159 -8.66 3.10 6.52
N GLY A 160 -9.81 3.79 6.55
CA GLY A 160 -10.49 4.11 7.81
C GLY A 160 -10.93 2.86 8.58
N ASN A 161 -11.36 1.80 7.89
CA ASN A 161 -11.69 0.52 8.53
C ASN A 161 -10.44 -0.20 9.03
N ALA A 162 -9.36 -0.17 8.26
CA ALA A 162 -8.07 -0.73 8.69
C ALA A 162 -7.54 -0.02 9.95
N ILE A 163 -7.62 1.31 10.02
CA ILE A 163 -7.28 2.08 11.23
C ILE A 163 -8.11 1.61 12.43
N LYS A 164 -9.44 1.53 12.28
CA LYS A 164 -10.33 1.08 13.36
C LYS A 164 -10.01 -0.34 13.81
N TYR A 165 -9.76 -1.24 12.87
CA TYR A 165 -9.40 -2.62 13.17
C TYR A 165 -8.09 -2.68 13.98
N LEU A 166 -7.04 -2.00 13.53
CA LEU A 166 -5.75 -1.95 14.24
C LEU A 166 -5.90 -1.42 15.66
N LYS A 167 -6.68 -0.33 15.85
CA LYS A 167 -6.98 0.20 17.19
C LYS A 167 -7.69 -0.82 18.08
N ASN A 168 -8.66 -1.54 17.54
CA ASN A 168 -9.37 -2.61 18.28
C ASN A 168 -8.44 -3.77 18.64
N CYS A 169 -7.37 -3.99 17.87
CA CYS A 169 -6.32 -4.97 18.16
C CYS A 169 -5.22 -4.43 19.11
N GLY A 170 -5.38 -3.21 19.65
CA GLY A 170 -4.42 -2.64 20.61
C GLY A 170 -3.27 -1.86 19.99
N PHE A 171 -3.28 -1.61 18.67
CA PHE A 171 -2.29 -0.73 18.06
C PHE A 171 -2.57 0.74 18.41
N ARG A 172 -1.50 1.47 18.67
CA ARG A 172 -1.49 2.92 18.63
C ARG A 172 -1.31 3.38 17.18
N VAL A 173 -2.29 4.10 16.66
CA VAL A 173 -2.24 4.63 15.28
C VAL A 173 -1.83 6.08 15.30
N VAL A 174 -0.65 6.38 14.75
CA VAL A 174 0.03 7.67 14.83
C VAL A 174 0.14 8.29 13.44
N ALA A 175 -0.46 9.45 13.24
CA ALA A 175 -0.44 10.15 11.95
C ALA A 175 0.71 11.15 11.85
N ALA A 176 1.53 11.04 10.80
CA ALA A 176 2.57 12.01 10.49
C ALA A 176 1.99 13.19 9.69
N THR A 177 1.92 14.38 10.29
CA THR A 177 1.35 15.57 9.66
C THR A 177 1.97 16.84 10.23
N GLU A 178 2.16 17.85 9.36
CA GLU A 178 2.60 19.20 9.75
C GLU A 178 1.59 19.93 10.66
N LYS A 179 0.34 19.45 10.69
CA LYS A 179 -0.73 20.03 11.54
C LYS A 179 -0.63 19.60 13.00
N ALA A 180 0.30 18.70 13.33
CA ALA A 180 0.47 18.21 14.68
C ALA A 180 1.01 19.28 15.63
N LYS A 181 0.54 19.25 16.89
CA LYS A 181 1.02 20.12 17.96
C LYS A 181 2.32 19.65 18.59
N TYR A 182 2.61 18.37 18.48
CA TYR A 182 3.75 17.72 19.13
C TYR A 182 4.72 17.17 18.09
N THR A 183 6.01 17.22 18.48
CA THR A 183 7.07 16.60 17.69
C THR A 183 7.05 15.08 17.87
N TYR A 184 7.52 14.36 16.86
CA TYR A 184 7.57 12.89 16.85
C TYR A 184 8.32 12.29 18.06
N THR A 185 9.29 13.01 18.63
CA THR A 185 10.07 12.56 19.79
C THR A 185 9.27 12.50 21.09
N LYS A 186 8.06 13.05 21.12
CA LYS A 186 7.17 13.03 22.29
C LYS A 186 6.11 11.92 22.22
N ALA A 187 5.95 11.28 21.08
CA ALA A 187 5.01 10.17 20.94
C ALA A 187 5.58 8.90 21.58
N ASN A 188 4.70 8.09 22.15
CA ASN A 188 5.05 6.74 22.56
C ASN A 188 4.91 5.78 21.37
N LEU A 189 6.03 5.24 20.90
CA LEU A 189 6.11 4.28 19.78
C LEU A 189 6.60 2.89 20.26
N THR A 190 6.59 2.63 21.57
CA THR A 190 7.06 1.38 22.16
C THR A 190 6.04 0.24 22.06
N ASP A 191 4.74 0.57 22.12
CA ASP A 191 3.64 -0.40 21.99
C ASP A 191 3.42 -0.83 20.53
N PRO A 192 2.52 -1.81 20.25
CA PRO A 192 2.11 -2.09 18.88
C PRO A 192 1.66 -0.79 18.19
N THR A 193 2.35 -0.43 17.11
CA THR A 193 2.20 0.90 16.49
C THR A 193 2.00 0.80 14.99
N CYS A 194 1.11 1.66 14.46
CA CYS A 194 0.96 1.92 13.03
C CYS A 194 1.25 3.39 12.74
N ILE A 195 2.32 3.68 12.00
CA ILE A 195 2.67 5.02 11.54
C ILE A 195 1.97 5.28 10.22
N VAL A 196 1.10 6.29 10.16
CA VAL A 196 0.36 6.67 8.95
C VAL A 196 1.08 7.83 8.25
N MET A 197 1.42 7.63 6.98
CA MET A 197 2.05 8.61 6.10
C MET A 197 1.09 8.96 4.97
N GLY A 198 0.93 10.23 4.67
CA GLY A 198 0.07 10.72 3.60
C GLY A 198 0.78 10.94 2.26
N ALA A 199 -0.01 11.27 1.23
CA ALA A 199 0.49 11.72 -0.06
C ALA A 199 1.31 13.02 0.07
N GLU A 200 2.31 13.19 -0.80
CA GLU A 200 3.21 14.37 -0.75
C GLU A 200 2.49 15.70 -0.99
N ASP A 201 1.45 15.71 -1.81
CA ASP A 201 0.70 16.91 -2.21
C ASP A 201 -0.50 17.21 -1.31
N LYS A 202 -1.17 16.19 -0.78
CA LYS A 202 -2.45 16.30 -0.04
C LYS A 202 -2.35 15.94 1.43
N GLY A 203 -1.26 15.27 1.81
CA GLY A 203 -1.13 14.68 3.14
C GLY A 203 -2.13 13.56 3.40
N ILE A 204 -2.44 13.34 4.67
CA ILE A 204 -3.44 12.36 5.10
C ILE A 204 -4.84 13.01 5.05
N PRO A 205 -5.87 12.35 4.47
CA PRO A 205 -7.24 12.85 4.48
C PRO A 205 -7.75 13.15 5.89
N ALA A 206 -8.53 14.25 6.03
CA ALA A 206 -9.02 14.69 7.33
C ALA A 206 -9.84 13.61 8.07
N GLU A 207 -10.60 12.81 7.32
CA GLU A 207 -11.38 11.68 7.84
C GLU A 207 -10.49 10.58 8.45
N HIS A 208 -9.32 10.30 7.86
CA HIS A 208 -8.37 9.33 8.40
C HIS A 208 -7.57 9.91 9.56
N LEU A 209 -7.17 11.19 9.48
CA LEU A 209 -6.55 11.90 10.61
C LEU A 209 -7.42 11.85 11.87
N ALA A 210 -8.74 12.06 11.73
CA ALA A 210 -9.68 12.05 12.85
C ALA A 210 -9.80 10.67 13.53
N LEU A 211 -9.42 9.58 12.85
CA LEU A 211 -9.44 8.22 13.39
C LEU A 211 -8.15 7.85 14.14
N CYS A 212 -7.04 8.55 13.86
CA CYS A 212 -5.76 8.30 14.50
C CYS A 212 -5.76 8.72 15.97
N ASP A 213 -4.99 8.02 16.80
CA ASP A 213 -4.90 8.29 18.23
C ASP A 213 -4.07 9.54 18.52
N GLU A 214 -3.04 9.78 17.72
CA GLU A 214 -2.08 10.86 17.92
C GLU A 214 -1.60 11.40 16.57
N TRP A 215 -1.25 12.69 16.56
CA TRP A 215 -0.63 13.36 15.42
C TRP A 215 0.75 13.84 15.82
N ILE A 216 1.74 13.57 14.97
CA ILE A 216 3.14 13.93 15.18
C ILE A 216 3.70 14.69 13.99
N SER A 217 4.64 15.58 14.24
CA SER A 217 5.35 16.34 13.20
C SER A 217 6.86 16.17 13.32
N ILE A 218 7.54 16.25 12.18
CA ILE A 218 8.99 16.41 12.12
C ILE A 218 9.25 17.92 12.01
N PRO A 219 10.00 18.54 12.95
CA PRO A 219 10.28 19.97 12.94
C PRO A 219 11.00 20.39 11.66
N GLN A 220 10.55 21.50 11.06
CA GLN A 220 11.17 22.12 9.90
C GLN A 220 11.78 23.47 10.31
N PHE A 221 13.07 23.67 10.05
CA PHE A 221 13.79 24.90 10.41
C PHE A 221 14.20 25.73 9.19
N GLY A 222 13.94 25.22 7.99
CA GLY A 222 14.28 25.88 6.72
C GLY A 222 13.06 26.54 6.06
N HIS A 223 13.24 26.97 4.81
CA HIS A 223 12.16 27.55 3.98
C HIS A 223 11.27 26.50 3.30
N ILE A 224 11.76 25.28 3.15
CA ILE A 224 11.00 24.18 2.55
C ILE A 224 10.09 23.59 3.63
N GLN A 225 8.80 23.46 3.31
CA GLN A 225 7.76 23.15 4.30
C GLN A 225 7.58 21.65 4.58
N SER A 226 8.16 20.76 3.78
CA SER A 226 8.02 19.32 3.98
C SER A 226 9.26 18.55 3.52
N LEU A 227 9.53 17.43 4.17
CA LEU A 227 10.47 16.43 3.70
C LEU A 227 9.83 15.56 2.62
N ASN A 228 10.65 14.99 1.75
CA ASN A 228 10.20 13.87 0.92
C ASN A 228 9.63 12.76 1.82
N VAL A 229 8.53 12.11 1.39
CA VAL A 229 7.80 11.14 2.20
C VAL A 229 8.66 9.94 2.63
N SER A 230 9.59 9.49 1.79
CA SER A 230 10.47 8.37 2.15
C SER A 230 11.52 8.76 3.19
N VAL A 231 11.98 10.02 3.16
CA VAL A 231 12.89 10.56 4.18
C VAL A 231 12.15 10.73 5.51
N ALA A 232 10.93 11.31 5.49
CA ALA A 232 10.09 11.44 6.67
C ALA A 232 9.77 10.08 7.30
N ALA A 233 9.43 9.09 6.49
CA ALA A 233 9.20 7.71 6.94
C ALA A 233 10.43 7.15 7.65
N GLY A 234 11.63 7.33 7.08
CA GLY A 234 12.88 6.88 7.69
C GLY A 234 13.13 7.49 9.08
N VAL A 235 12.89 8.79 9.23
CA VAL A 235 13.03 9.48 10.55
C VAL A 235 12.07 8.87 11.57
N LEU A 236 10.80 8.68 11.23
CA LEU A 236 9.78 8.18 12.16
C LEU A 236 9.95 6.70 12.49
N ILE A 237 10.30 5.88 11.50
CA ILE A 237 10.56 4.45 11.70
C ILE A 237 11.75 4.24 12.64
N TYR A 238 12.85 4.95 12.41
CA TYR A 238 14.04 4.81 13.26
C TYR A 238 13.87 5.45 14.65
N GLU A 239 12.98 6.41 14.82
CA GLU A 239 12.57 6.84 16.16
C GLU A 239 11.81 5.73 16.90
N ALA A 240 10.93 5.01 16.22
CA ALA A 240 10.25 3.85 16.80
C ALA A 240 11.26 2.74 17.17
N VAL A 241 12.26 2.47 16.32
CA VAL A 241 13.34 1.52 16.62
C VAL A 241 14.10 1.98 17.87
N ARG A 242 14.56 3.25 17.91
CA ARG A 242 15.29 3.79 19.06
C ARG A 242 14.53 3.61 20.37
N GLN A 243 13.22 3.91 20.38
CA GLN A 243 12.41 3.77 21.59
C GLN A 243 12.23 2.30 22.01
N ARG A 244 12.19 1.38 21.06
CA ARG A 244 12.00 -0.07 21.30
C ARG A 244 13.29 -0.78 21.72
N GLU A 245 14.45 -0.27 21.32
CA GLU A 245 15.76 -0.82 21.73
C GLU A 245 16.20 -0.36 23.12
N GLU A 246 15.65 0.76 23.63
CA GLU A 246 15.96 1.28 24.97
C GLU A 246 15.17 0.59 26.10
N ILE A 247 14.36 -0.41 25.77
CA ILE A 247 13.60 -1.26 26.69
C ILE A 247 14.31 -2.61 26.81
#